data_4b132fd59cccb64cd0639d7d79062c9d
#
_entry.id   4b132fd59cccb64cd0639d7d79062c9d
#
_cell.length_a   1.000
_cell.length_b   1.000
_cell.length_c   1.000
_cell.angle_alpha   90.00
_cell.angle_beta   90.00
_cell.angle_gamma   90.00
#
_symmetry.space_group_name_H-M   'P 1'
#
loop_
_entity.id
_entity.type
_entity.pdbx_description
1 polymer ?
#
loop_
_entity_poly.entity_id
_entity_poly.type
_entity_poly.pdbx_seq_one_letter_code
_entity_poly.pdbx_strand_id
1 'polypeptide(L)'
;MAPDSKRLKQLEALAEKLGQAWLENSLIEEPNYSEIPQSREEAYFVQDQMSQFIGKDISGWKVGATSAKMRELDGHDDVIPGRIFSPVTFIGPIQKLSIDQFPNARVETEFAFRINEDIPIREQKWSTEDLENKVCMHPAVEIIGNRHQLKSATKSEKSLMTIADNGGGIGFVFGTAFHDWKNLNFRNHS
;
A
#
# COMPACT_ATOMS: atom_id res chain seq x y z
N MET A 1 -14.72 -20.52 -3.26
CA MET A 1 -15.65 -20.58 -4.42
C MET A 1 -15.38 -19.34 -5.23
N ALA A 2 -15.18 -19.44 -6.54
CA ALA A 2 -14.97 -18.24 -7.35
C ALA A 2 -16.23 -17.33 -7.28
N PRO A 3 -16.07 -15.98 -7.24
CA PRO A 3 -17.20 -15.08 -7.26
C PRO A 3 -18.07 -15.30 -8.51
N ASP A 4 -19.37 -15.11 -8.40
CA ASP A 4 -20.25 -15.17 -9.57
C ASP A 4 -20.00 -13.96 -10.50
N SER A 5 -20.52 -14.07 -11.73
CA SER A 5 -20.29 -13.01 -12.75
C SER A 5 -20.84 -11.63 -12.37
N LYS A 6 -21.89 -11.58 -11.54
CA LYS A 6 -22.44 -10.33 -11.03
C LYS A 6 -21.52 -9.71 -9.98
N ARG A 7 -21.01 -10.56 -9.07
CA ARG A 7 -20.08 -10.12 -8.03
C ARG A 7 -18.78 -9.59 -8.62
N LEU A 8 -18.20 -10.28 -9.61
CA LEU A 8 -17.01 -9.81 -10.31
C LEU A 8 -17.19 -8.42 -10.91
N LYS A 9 -18.30 -8.17 -11.61
CA LYS A 9 -18.61 -6.85 -12.17
C LYS A 9 -18.72 -5.73 -11.12
N GLN A 10 -19.22 -6.04 -9.92
CA GLN A 10 -19.28 -5.07 -8.82
C GLN A 10 -17.88 -4.71 -8.34
N LEU A 11 -17.01 -5.71 -8.19
CA LEU A 11 -15.63 -5.50 -7.76
C LEU A 11 -14.79 -4.75 -8.82
N GLU A 12 -14.97 -5.08 -10.10
CA GLU A 12 -14.36 -4.36 -11.22
C GLU A 12 -14.80 -2.89 -11.26
N ALA A 13 -16.09 -2.63 -11.10
CA ALA A 13 -16.62 -1.25 -11.05
C ALA A 13 -16.05 -0.44 -9.86
N LEU A 14 -15.86 -1.08 -8.70
CA LEU A 14 -15.20 -0.44 -7.55
C LEU A 14 -13.72 -0.13 -7.88
N ALA A 15 -13.02 -1.06 -8.51
CA ALA A 15 -11.63 -0.88 -8.92
C ALA A 15 -11.45 0.29 -9.89
N GLU A 16 -12.34 0.41 -10.87
CA GLU A 16 -12.36 1.55 -11.81
C GLU A 16 -12.61 2.88 -11.10
N LYS A 17 -13.59 2.93 -10.17
CA LYS A 17 -13.84 4.13 -9.36
C LYS A 17 -12.61 4.56 -8.55
N LEU A 18 -11.97 3.61 -7.86
CA LEU A 18 -10.76 3.88 -7.08
C LEU A 18 -9.58 4.29 -7.97
N GLY A 19 -9.41 3.63 -9.12
CA GLY A 19 -8.37 3.96 -10.10
C GLY A 19 -8.55 5.34 -10.71
N GLN A 20 -9.78 5.71 -11.05
CA GLN A 20 -10.09 7.05 -11.54
C GLN A 20 -9.82 8.12 -10.47
N ALA A 21 -10.25 7.86 -9.23
CA ALA A 21 -9.99 8.76 -8.09
C ALA A 21 -8.47 8.91 -7.84
N TRP A 22 -7.68 7.86 -8.04
CA TRP A 22 -6.22 7.93 -7.96
C TRP A 22 -5.64 8.86 -9.04
N LEU A 23 -6.10 8.72 -10.29
CA LEU A 23 -5.64 9.55 -11.41
C LEU A 23 -6.02 11.03 -11.26
N GLU A 24 -7.15 11.31 -10.63
CA GLU A 24 -7.70 12.65 -10.45
C GLU A 24 -7.36 13.29 -9.09
N ASN A 25 -6.64 12.59 -8.21
CA ASN A 25 -6.41 13.02 -6.82
C ASN A 25 -7.72 13.37 -6.08
N SER A 26 -8.76 12.58 -6.30
CA SER A 26 -10.11 12.82 -5.79
C SER A 26 -10.56 11.73 -4.81
N LEU A 27 -11.75 11.92 -4.24
CA LEU A 27 -12.42 10.94 -3.40
C LEU A 27 -13.57 10.33 -4.17
N ILE A 28 -13.85 9.04 -3.94
CA ILE A 28 -15.07 8.40 -4.42
C ILE A 28 -16.23 8.70 -3.47
N GLU A 29 -17.46 8.68 -4.01
CA GLU A 29 -18.64 8.60 -3.17
C GLU A 29 -18.63 7.32 -2.32
N GLU A 30 -19.35 7.35 -1.19
CA GLU A 30 -19.44 6.18 -0.31
C GLU A 30 -20.00 4.99 -1.10
N PRO A 31 -19.24 3.89 -1.24
CA PRO A 31 -19.70 2.73 -2.00
C PRO A 31 -20.92 2.08 -1.30
N ASN A 32 -21.84 1.53 -2.09
CA ASN A 32 -22.91 0.74 -1.54
C ASN A 32 -22.36 -0.51 -0.84
N TYR A 33 -23.08 -1.01 0.15
CA TYR A 33 -22.69 -2.22 0.89
C TYR A 33 -22.33 -3.40 -0.03
N SER A 34 -23.09 -3.59 -1.12
CA SER A 34 -22.83 -4.66 -2.10
C SER A 34 -21.57 -4.45 -2.95
N GLU A 35 -20.97 -3.28 -2.95
CA GLU A 35 -19.71 -2.99 -3.65
C GLU A 35 -18.49 -3.23 -2.75
N ILE A 36 -18.67 -3.20 -1.42
CA ILE A 36 -17.58 -3.44 -0.45
C ILE A 36 -17.08 -4.88 -0.56
N PRO A 37 -15.76 -5.11 -0.66
CA PRO A 37 -15.19 -6.46 -0.63
C PRO A 37 -15.60 -7.22 0.64
N GLN A 38 -15.90 -8.51 0.50
CA GLN A 38 -16.36 -9.38 1.60
C GLN A 38 -15.25 -10.31 2.12
N SER A 39 -14.12 -10.35 1.42
CA SER A 39 -12.94 -11.11 1.84
C SER A 39 -11.64 -10.40 1.40
N ARG A 40 -10.52 -10.85 1.95
CA ARG A 40 -9.19 -10.34 1.53
C ARG A 40 -8.91 -10.65 0.07
N GLU A 41 -9.34 -11.81 -0.43
CA GLU A 41 -9.19 -12.19 -1.85
C GLU A 41 -9.92 -11.21 -2.76
N GLU A 42 -11.15 -10.84 -2.41
CA GLU A 42 -11.91 -9.82 -3.16
C GLU A 42 -11.24 -8.44 -3.07
N ALA A 43 -10.75 -8.07 -1.89
CA ALA A 43 -10.07 -6.78 -1.70
C ALA A 43 -8.78 -6.69 -2.51
N TYR A 44 -7.97 -7.75 -2.55
CA TYR A 44 -6.78 -7.80 -3.42
C TYR A 44 -7.12 -7.89 -4.90
N PHE A 45 -8.20 -8.57 -5.26
CA PHE A 45 -8.71 -8.53 -6.63
C PHE A 45 -9.01 -7.09 -7.07
N VAL A 46 -9.73 -6.33 -6.24
CA VAL A 46 -9.99 -4.89 -6.51
C VAL A 46 -8.68 -4.10 -6.62
N GLN A 47 -7.74 -4.31 -5.71
CA GLN A 47 -6.43 -3.64 -5.74
C GLN A 47 -5.66 -3.95 -7.03
N ASP A 48 -5.70 -5.20 -7.51
CA ASP A 48 -5.06 -5.62 -8.75
C ASP A 48 -5.72 -4.97 -9.97
N GLN A 49 -7.06 -4.99 -10.06
CA GLN A 49 -7.79 -4.34 -11.15
C GLN A 49 -7.60 -2.82 -11.14
N MET A 50 -7.62 -2.18 -9.98
CA MET A 50 -7.29 -0.76 -9.81
C MET A 50 -5.89 -0.44 -10.36
N SER A 51 -4.89 -1.26 -10.03
CA SER A 51 -3.53 -1.07 -10.53
C SER A 51 -3.43 -1.20 -12.05
N GLN A 52 -4.16 -2.15 -12.64
CA GLN A 52 -4.24 -2.31 -14.09
C GLN A 52 -4.92 -1.10 -14.74
N PHE A 53 -6.00 -0.59 -14.15
CA PHE A 53 -6.71 0.60 -14.61
C PHE A 53 -5.81 1.84 -14.57
N ILE A 54 -5.07 2.05 -13.48
CA ILE A 54 -4.11 3.16 -13.33
C ILE A 54 -3.02 3.08 -14.42
N GLY A 55 -2.54 1.90 -14.76
CA GLY A 55 -1.59 1.66 -15.85
C GLY A 55 -0.26 2.39 -15.71
N LYS A 56 0.19 2.68 -14.50
CA LYS A 56 1.48 3.31 -14.20
C LYS A 56 2.48 2.29 -13.69
N ASP A 57 3.75 2.55 -13.95
CA ASP A 57 4.84 1.72 -13.46
C ASP A 57 4.86 1.68 -11.94
N ILE A 58 5.22 0.50 -11.41
CA ILE A 58 5.37 0.25 -9.98
C ILE A 58 6.85 0.38 -9.63
N SER A 59 7.18 1.30 -8.72
CA SER A 59 8.55 1.50 -8.22
C SER A 59 8.87 0.65 -7.00
N GLY A 60 7.88 0.12 -6.32
CA GLY A 60 8.06 -0.71 -5.13
C GLY A 60 6.77 -1.13 -4.47
N TRP A 61 6.93 -1.68 -3.28
CA TRP A 61 5.84 -2.15 -2.42
C TRP A 61 5.98 -1.58 -1.02
N LYS A 62 4.87 -1.16 -0.43
CA LYS A 62 4.76 -0.86 0.99
C LYS A 62 4.08 -2.03 1.70
N VAL A 63 4.32 -2.20 2.99
CA VAL A 63 3.69 -3.25 3.80
C VAL A 63 3.19 -2.62 5.10
N GLY A 64 1.90 -2.39 5.17
CA GLY A 64 1.25 -1.87 6.38
C GLY A 64 0.84 -2.97 7.35
N ALA A 65 0.35 -2.57 8.53
CA ALA A 65 -0.14 -3.47 9.60
C ALA A 65 0.89 -4.51 10.05
N THR A 66 2.17 -4.14 10.11
CA THR A 66 3.28 -5.07 10.43
C THR A 66 3.29 -5.52 11.89
N SER A 67 2.72 -4.74 12.83
CA SER A 67 2.62 -5.13 14.23
C SER A 67 1.25 -5.73 14.57
N ALA A 68 1.21 -6.71 15.48
CA ALA A 68 -0.03 -7.32 15.95
C ALA A 68 -0.98 -6.27 16.56
N LYS A 69 -0.42 -5.29 17.30
CA LYS A 69 -1.20 -4.20 17.91
C LYS A 69 -1.90 -3.35 16.86
N MET A 70 -1.21 -3.01 15.75
CA MET A 70 -1.81 -2.23 14.66
C MET A 70 -2.90 -3.05 13.95
N ARG A 71 -2.68 -4.34 13.71
CA ARG A 71 -3.70 -5.21 13.11
C ARG A 71 -4.97 -5.25 13.95
N GLU A 72 -4.85 -5.42 15.27
CA GLU A 72 -5.99 -5.40 16.18
C GLU A 72 -6.71 -4.03 16.18
N LEU A 73 -5.94 -2.95 16.18
CA LEU A 73 -6.49 -1.59 16.18
C LEU A 73 -7.31 -1.30 14.93
N ASP A 74 -6.79 -1.66 13.76
CA ASP A 74 -7.35 -1.32 12.45
C ASP A 74 -8.24 -2.44 11.88
N GLY A 75 -8.32 -3.60 12.57
CA GLY A 75 -9.16 -4.72 12.17
C GLY A 75 -8.58 -5.54 11.02
N HIS A 76 -7.26 -5.54 10.86
CA HIS A 76 -6.58 -6.36 9.86
C HIS A 76 -6.22 -7.75 10.42
N ASP A 77 -6.49 -8.80 9.65
CA ASP A 77 -6.13 -10.17 10.03
C ASP A 77 -4.65 -10.47 9.78
N ASP A 78 -4.01 -9.77 8.81
CA ASP A 78 -2.63 -9.95 8.41
C ASP A 78 -2.05 -8.63 7.88
N VAL A 79 -0.76 -8.62 7.54
CA VAL A 79 -0.10 -7.48 6.88
C VAL A 79 -0.81 -7.10 5.59
N ILE A 80 -0.73 -5.83 5.21
CA ILE A 80 -1.39 -5.29 4.04
C ILE A 80 -0.39 -4.68 3.06
N PRO A 81 0.10 -5.46 2.08
CA PRO A 81 0.93 -4.91 1.01
C PRO A 81 0.10 -4.00 0.10
N GLY A 82 0.77 -2.97 -0.40
CA GLY A 82 0.25 -2.06 -1.42
C GLY A 82 1.37 -1.66 -2.38
N ARG A 83 1.00 -1.16 -3.55
CA ARG A 83 1.95 -0.74 -4.59
C ARG A 83 2.38 0.70 -4.38
N ILE A 84 3.65 0.98 -4.66
CA ILE A 84 4.17 2.34 -4.76
C ILE A 84 4.30 2.65 -6.25
N PHE A 85 3.47 3.55 -6.76
CA PHE A 85 3.50 3.94 -8.18
C PHE A 85 4.57 4.99 -8.46
N SER A 86 5.26 4.85 -9.59
CA SER A 86 6.37 5.73 -9.98
C SER A 86 6.03 7.22 -10.01
N PRO A 87 4.85 7.68 -10.50
CA PRO A 87 4.52 9.11 -10.52
C PRO A 87 4.42 9.79 -9.15
N VAL A 88 4.21 9.01 -8.08
CA VAL A 88 4.11 9.51 -6.70
C VAL A 88 5.28 9.05 -5.82
N THR A 89 6.39 8.68 -6.47
CA THR A 89 7.64 8.29 -5.81
C THR A 89 8.65 9.43 -5.94
N PHE A 90 9.08 10.00 -4.82
CA PHE A 90 9.98 11.15 -4.76
C PHE A 90 11.31 10.72 -4.13
N ILE A 91 12.42 11.18 -4.73
CA ILE A 91 13.77 10.81 -4.30
C ILE A 91 14.52 12.03 -3.84
N GLY A 92 15.12 11.94 -2.67
CA GLY A 92 15.98 12.98 -2.11
C GLY A 92 15.62 13.32 -0.66
N PRO A 93 16.57 13.92 0.07
CA PRO A 93 16.43 14.17 1.51
C PRO A 93 15.44 15.29 1.84
N ILE A 94 15.13 16.15 0.88
CA ILE A 94 14.22 17.30 1.08
C ILE A 94 13.24 17.34 -0.10
N GLN A 95 11.95 17.26 0.21
CA GLN A 95 10.87 17.41 -0.75
C GLN A 95 9.87 18.48 -0.27
N LYS A 96 9.35 19.24 -1.20
CA LYS A 96 8.21 20.15 -0.99
C LYS A 96 7.08 19.68 -1.89
N LEU A 97 6.05 19.10 -1.30
CA LEU A 97 4.90 18.56 -2.01
C LEU A 97 3.67 19.41 -1.66
N SER A 98 2.82 19.71 -2.66
CA SER A 98 1.54 20.36 -2.38
C SER A 98 0.59 19.36 -1.73
N ILE A 99 -0.05 19.76 -0.63
CA ILE A 99 -1.06 18.94 0.05
C ILE A 99 -2.26 18.64 -0.85
N ASP A 100 -2.53 19.50 -1.82
CA ASP A 100 -3.65 19.34 -2.76
C ASP A 100 -3.51 18.10 -3.65
N GLN A 101 -2.28 17.56 -3.77
CA GLN A 101 -2.02 16.32 -4.51
C GLN A 101 -2.38 15.05 -3.71
N PHE A 102 -2.65 15.19 -2.41
CA PHE A 102 -2.78 14.05 -1.51
C PHE A 102 -4.04 14.19 -0.64
N PRO A 103 -5.21 13.75 -1.13
CA PRO A 103 -6.46 13.87 -0.39
C PRO A 103 -6.40 13.11 0.95
N ASN A 104 -6.82 13.77 2.02
CA ASN A 104 -6.82 13.22 3.39
C ASN A 104 -5.44 12.73 3.88
N ALA A 105 -4.35 13.36 3.40
CA ALA A 105 -2.99 12.92 3.66
C ALA A 105 -2.63 12.89 5.14
N ARG A 106 -1.95 11.82 5.51
CA ARG A 106 -1.13 11.66 6.73
C ARG A 106 0.23 11.17 6.31
N VAL A 107 1.21 11.27 7.19
CA VAL A 107 2.57 10.80 6.91
C VAL A 107 2.99 9.77 7.96
N GLU A 108 3.71 8.76 7.50
CA GLU A 108 4.32 7.74 8.34
C GLU A 108 5.82 7.69 8.06
N THR A 109 6.63 7.52 9.09
CA THR A 109 8.07 7.32 8.93
C THR A 109 8.36 5.85 8.74
N GLU A 110 9.20 5.51 7.76
CA GLU A 110 9.41 4.17 7.30
C GLU A 110 10.90 3.82 7.13
N PHE A 111 11.19 2.54 7.20
CA PHE A 111 12.43 1.97 6.70
C PHE A 111 12.17 1.35 5.33
N ALA A 112 12.72 1.95 4.28
CA ALA A 112 12.64 1.40 2.94
C ALA A 112 13.90 0.61 2.60
N PHE A 113 13.74 -0.55 1.97
CA PHE A 113 14.83 -1.38 1.48
C PHE A 113 14.81 -1.39 -0.04
N ARG A 114 15.81 -0.75 -0.64
CA ARG A 114 15.99 -0.80 -2.08
C ARG A 114 16.74 -2.08 -2.44
N ILE A 115 16.16 -2.83 -3.36
CA ILE A 115 16.80 -4.02 -3.95
C ILE A 115 17.84 -3.55 -4.96
N ASN A 116 19.10 -3.95 -4.79
CA ASN A 116 20.23 -3.49 -5.60
C ASN A 116 20.56 -4.44 -6.76
N GLU A 117 20.04 -5.66 -6.74
CA GLU A 117 20.24 -6.69 -7.78
C GLU A 117 19.02 -7.61 -7.85
N ASP A 118 18.82 -8.23 -8.99
CA ASP A 118 17.71 -9.15 -9.20
C ASP A 118 17.71 -10.30 -8.18
N ILE A 119 16.54 -10.59 -7.64
CA ILE A 119 16.30 -11.70 -6.73
C ILE A 119 15.59 -12.79 -7.53
N PRO A 120 16.32 -13.82 -8.03
CA PRO A 120 15.72 -14.84 -8.86
C PRO A 120 14.77 -15.74 -8.08
N ILE A 121 13.77 -16.26 -8.77
CA ILE A 121 12.89 -17.29 -8.23
C ILE A 121 13.71 -18.56 -8.00
N ARG A 122 13.56 -19.17 -6.82
CA ARG A 122 14.21 -20.44 -6.46
C ARG A 122 13.26 -21.29 -5.59
N GLU A 123 13.48 -22.60 -5.55
CA GLU A 123 12.69 -23.53 -4.72
C GLU A 123 12.86 -23.23 -3.23
N GLN A 124 14.11 -23.01 -2.79
CA GLN A 124 14.40 -22.66 -1.42
C GLN A 124 14.05 -21.19 -1.14
N LYS A 125 13.31 -20.95 -0.05
CA LYS A 125 13.01 -19.59 0.40
C LYS A 125 14.28 -18.80 0.69
N TRP A 126 14.26 -17.52 0.38
CA TRP A 126 15.32 -16.59 0.74
C TRP A 126 15.34 -16.39 2.26
N SER A 127 16.50 -16.51 2.88
CA SER A 127 16.68 -16.13 4.27
C SER A 127 16.89 -14.62 4.40
N THR A 128 16.78 -14.12 5.62
CA THR A 128 17.07 -12.70 5.90
C THR A 128 18.53 -12.39 5.58
N GLU A 129 19.44 -13.27 5.94
CA GLU A 129 20.89 -13.14 5.69
C GLU A 129 21.21 -13.12 4.19
N ASP A 130 20.51 -13.91 3.39
CA ASP A 130 20.65 -13.89 1.92
C ASP A 130 20.23 -12.53 1.35
N LEU A 131 19.14 -11.94 1.90
CA LEU A 131 18.57 -10.69 1.40
C LEU A 131 19.32 -9.45 1.89
N GLU A 132 19.86 -9.48 3.10
CA GLU A 132 20.58 -8.35 3.70
C GLU A 132 21.75 -7.82 2.84
N ASN A 133 22.37 -8.69 2.06
CA ASN A 133 23.46 -8.31 1.16
C ASN A 133 22.98 -7.77 -0.19
N LYS A 134 21.70 -7.92 -0.48
CA LYS A 134 21.08 -7.52 -1.75
C LYS A 134 20.31 -6.21 -1.66
N VAL A 135 20.24 -5.62 -0.48
CA VAL A 135 19.44 -4.42 -0.23
C VAL A 135 20.26 -3.29 0.38
N CYS A 136 19.80 -2.07 0.16
CA CYS A 136 20.25 -0.89 0.87
C CYS A 136 19.07 -0.24 1.57
N MET A 137 19.26 0.17 2.83
CA MET A 137 18.22 0.83 3.61
C MET A 137 18.19 2.33 3.34
N HIS A 138 17.00 2.88 3.30
CA HIS A 138 16.74 4.31 3.22
C HIS A 138 15.74 4.70 4.31
N PRO A 139 15.98 5.75 5.11
CA PRO A 139 14.90 6.42 5.82
C PRO A 139 13.88 6.91 4.79
N ALA A 140 12.62 6.74 5.08
CA ALA A 140 11.57 7.09 4.13
C ALA A 140 10.35 7.70 4.83
N VAL A 141 9.49 8.31 4.03
CA VAL A 141 8.19 8.80 4.47
C VAL A 141 7.14 8.25 3.51
N GLU A 142 6.19 7.50 4.04
CA GLU A 142 4.97 7.14 3.30
C GLU A 142 3.93 8.23 3.50
N ILE A 143 3.28 8.62 2.40
CA ILE A 143 2.10 9.48 2.42
C ILE A 143 0.90 8.56 2.27
N ILE A 144 0.07 8.51 3.31
CA ILE A 144 -1.11 7.66 3.36
C ILE A 144 -2.39 8.47 3.33
N GLY A 145 -3.43 7.89 2.75
CA GLY A 145 -4.78 8.46 2.69
C GLY A 145 -5.73 7.49 2.00
N ASN A 146 -7.01 7.54 2.37
CA ASN A 146 -8.04 6.74 1.72
C ASN A 146 -8.79 7.59 0.70
N ARG A 147 -9.06 7.04 -0.48
CA ARG A 147 -9.89 7.67 -1.51
C ARG A 147 -11.37 7.50 -1.25
N HIS A 148 -11.73 6.85 -0.17
CA HIS A 148 -13.10 6.58 0.25
C HIS A 148 -13.36 7.06 1.68
N GLN A 149 -14.63 7.28 1.99
CA GLN A 149 -15.12 7.51 3.34
C GLN A 149 -16.26 6.53 3.63
N LEU A 150 -16.11 5.72 4.67
CA LEU A 150 -17.13 4.77 5.12
C LEU A 150 -17.65 5.24 6.48
N LYS A 151 -18.87 5.81 6.50
CA LYS A 151 -19.45 6.37 7.72
C LYS A 151 -19.96 5.32 8.69
N SER A 152 -20.60 4.27 8.17
CA SER A 152 -21.28 3.26 8.98
C SER A 152 -20.68 1.86 8.89
N ALA A 153 -19.45 1.71 8.35
CA ALA A 153 -18.82 0.42 8.16
C ALA A 153 -18.20 -0.14 9.44
N THR A 154 -18.22 -1.45 9.58
CA THR A 154 -17.49 -2.21 10.59
C THR A 154 -15.97 -2.06 10.42
N LYS A 155 -15.20 -2.44 11.44
CA LYS A 155 -13.73 -2.49 11.33
C LYS A 155 -13.27 -3.40 10.18
N SER A 156 -13.91 -4.56 10.04
CA SER A 156 -13.58 -5.52 8.96
C SER A 156 -13.82 -4.92 7.58
N GLU A 157 -14.95 -4.28 7.35
CA GLU A 157 -15.25 -3.62 6.07
C GLU A 157 -14.28 -2.48 5.78
N LYS A 158 -13.90 -1.69 6.79
CA LYS A 158 -12.88 -0.63 6.65
C LYS A 158 -11.52 -1.22 6.29
N SER A 159 -11.14 -2.33 6.94
CA SER A 159 -9.91 -3.07 6.63
C SER A 159 -9.90 -3.54 5.18
N LEU A 160 -10.97 -4.20 4.72
CA LEU A 160 -11.08 -4.70 3.36
C LEU A 160 -11.06 -3.56 2.32
N MET A 161 -11.73 -2.45 2.58
CA MET A 161 -11.68 -1.28 1.70
C MET A 161 -10.30 -0.62 1.70
N THR A 162 -9.59 -0.59 2.83
CA THR A 162 -8.20 -0.10 2.86
C THR A 162 -7.30 -0.97 1.98
N ILE A 163 -7.44 -2.30 2.03
CA ILE A 163 -6.70 -3.22 1.14
C ILE A 163 -7.05 -2.92 -0.32
N ALA A 164 -8.34 -2.80 -0.64
CA ALA A 164 -8.83 -2.52 -2.00
C ALA A 164 -8.29 -1.19 -2.54
N ASP A 165 -8.19 -0.17 -1.67
CA ASP A 165 -7.61 1.15 -1.98
C ASP A 165 -6.07 1.17 -1.79
N ASN A 166 -5.42 0.16 -2.32
CA ASN A 166 -3.96 0.04 -2.37
C ASN A 166 -3.27 0.13 -0.99
N GLY A 167 -3.92 -0.37 0.06
CA GLY A 167 -3.43 -0.29 1.44
C GLY A 167 -3.33 1.13 1.98
N GLY A 168 -4.04 2.08 1.37
CA GLY A 168 -4.01 3.50 1.74
C GLY A 168 -2.77 4.27 1.28
N GLY A 169 -1.85 3.66 0.53
CA GLY A 169 -0.66 4.34 0.02
C GLY A 169 -1.00 5.31 -1.13
N ILE A 170 -0.62 6.58 -0.98
CA ILE A 170 -0.86 7.63 -1.99
C ILE A 170 0.40 8.36 -2.44
N GLY A 171 1.53 8.18 -1.74
CA GLY A 171 2.83 8.73 -2.14
C GLY A 171 3.95 8.19 -1.27
N PHE A 172 5.18 8.32 -1.77
CA PHE A 172 6.36 7.81 -1.09
C PHE A 172 7.59 8.69 -1.34
N VAL A 173 8.35 8.99 -0.28
CA VAL A 173 9.58 9.78 -0.34
C VAL A 173 10.74 8.94 0.19
N PHE A 174 11.76 8.72 -0.65
CA PHE A 174 13.00 8.07 -0.25
C PHE A 174 14.02 9.11 0.20
N GLY A 175 14.57 8.94 1.40
CA GLY A 175 15.72 9.68 1.87
C GLY A 175 17.05 9.14 1.29
N THR A 176 18.16 9.66 1.81
CA THR A 176 19.50 9.22 1.42
C THR A 176 19.77 7.79 1.90
N ALA A 177 20.47 7.00 1.08
CA ALA A 177 20.87 5.64 1.44
C ALA A 177 21.73 5.62 2.73
N PHE A 178 21.38 4.72 3.64
CA PHE A 178 22.14 4.49 4.86
C PHE A 178 22.81 3.11 4.80
N HIS A 179 24.12 3.11 4.58
CA HIS A 179 24.87 1.88 4.31
C HIS A 179 25.18 1.06 5.56
N ASP A 180 25.25 1.70 6.72
CA ASP A 180 25.59 1.04 8.00
C ASP A 180 24.36 0.55 8.77
N TRP A 181 23.26 0.34 8.08
CA TRP A 181 21.97 0.00 8.67
C TRP A 181 21.94 -1.34 9.41
N LYS A 182 22.82 -2.28 9.07
CA LYS A 182 22.92 -3.60 9.72
C LYS A 182 23.34 -3.51 11.19
N ASN A 183 24.00 -2.42 11.57
CA ASN A 183 24.42 -2.13 12.94
C ASN A 183 23.33 -1.41 13.76
N LEU A 184 22.19 -1.07 13.15
CA LEU A 184 21.08 -0.45 13.87
C LEU A 184 20.32 -1.44 14.74
N ASN A 185 19.96 -1.00 15.93
CA ASN A 185 19.05 -1.72 16.80
C ASN A 185 17.59 -1.27 16.54
N PHE A 186 16.95 -1.87 15.54
CA PHE A 186 15.57 -1.51 15.15
C PHE A 186 14.53 -1.68 16.27
N ARG A 187 14.80 -2.49 17.30
CA ARG A 187 13.86 -2.68 18.42
C ARG A 187 13.82 -1.50 19.38
N ASN A 188 14.93 -0.79 19.50
CA ASN A 188 15.10 0.32 20.45
C ASN A 188 15.38 1.65 19.74
N HIS A 189 15.13 1.71 18.44
CA HIS A 189 15.29 2.93 17.66
C HIS A 189 14.01 3.76 17.78
N SER A 190 14.13 4.99 18.25
CA SER A 190 13.05 5.99 18.38
C SER A 190 13.42 7.28 17.66
#